data_7b6ca640fb857f47f9ca47e67d9b1ec3
#
_entry.id   7b6ca640fb857f47f9ca47e67d9b1ec3
#
_cell.length_a   1.000
_cell.length_b   1.000
_cell.length_c   1.000
_cell.angle_alpha   90.00
_cell.angle_beta   90.00
_cell.angle_gamma   90.00
#
_symmetry.space_group_name_H-M   'P 1'
#
loop_
_entity.id
_entity.type
_entity.pdbx_description
1 polymer ?
#
loop_
_entity_poly.entity_id
_entity_poly.type
_entity_poly.pdbx_seq_one_letter_code
_entity_poly.pdbx_strand_id
1 'polypeptide(L)'
;MRQPSCHRVAEVWLATPDAATRFDPSSLLEAERAEWAVLRTERRRRDWASSRALRGAVPNAADQSHSLSHSHGYAALAFASGAVAVGVDLEKLVPRDFLGMARLTFAPEEAEWLADTHDPVERCSRFYELWTLKEAFAKALRLPLVDALRLCRFADSDRAGFSLVPAVGCWRATVFAPRFDLRLAFVRVAETDDLLATPVGTAEWPFPRTVDWRVARILGATKSSRGA
;
A
#
# COMPACT_ATOMS: atom_id res chain seq x y z
N MET A 1 4.93 -10.17 -37.66
CA MET A 1 4.00 -9.33 -36.94
C MET A 1 4.64 -9.04 -35.60
N ARG A 2 5.04 -7.77 -35.33
CA ARG A 2 5.50 -7.38 -33.99
C ARG A 2 4.26 -7.23 -33.13
N GLN A 3 4.19 -7.99 -32.03
CA GLN A 3 3.17 -7.76 -30.99
C GLN A 3 3.29 -6.29 -30.55
N PRO A 4 2.16 -5.58 -30.31
CA PRO A 4 2.22 -4.25 -29.76
C PRO A 4 2.97 -4.33 -28.43
N SER A 5 3.97 -3.48 -28.24
CA SER A 5 4.69 -3.34 -27.00
C SER A 5 3.68 -2.99 -25.91
N CYS A 6 3.28 -3.99 -25.13
CA CYS A 6 2.49 -3.76 -23.95
C CYS A 6 3.33 -2.87 -23.02
N HIS A 7 3.06 -1.58 -22.98
CA HIS A 7 3.75 -0.68 -22.07
C HIS A 7 3.52 -1.18 -20.65
N ARG A 8 4.61 -1.60 -20.00
CA ARG A 8 4.55 -1.99 -18.60
C ARG A 8 4.16 -0.77 -17.78
N VAL A 9 3.12 -0.91 -16.99
CA VAL A 9 2.57 0.16 -16.16
C VAL A 9 2.61 -0.29 -14.71
N ALA A 10 3.06 0.59 -13.83
CA ALA A 10 2.90 0.46 -12.40
C ALA A 10 2.45 1.84 -11.87
N GLU A 11 1.24 1.91 -11.33
CA GLU A 11 0.64 3.17 -10.92
C GLU A 11 0.02 3.10 -9.54
N VAL A 12 0.07 4.23 -8.85
CA VAL A 12 -0.64 4.47 -7.60
C VAL A 12 -1.44 5.77 -7.72
N TRP A 13 -2.71 5.67 -7.47
CA TRP A 13 -3.66 6.77 -7.48
C TRP A 13 -4.12 7.07 -6.05
N LEU A 14 -4.12 8.35 -5.68
CA LEU A 14 -4.62 8.84 -4.40
C LEU A 14 -5.90 9.66 -4.62
N ALA A 15 -6.99 9.24 -4.00
CA ALA A 15 -8.20 10.06 -3.92
C ALA A 15 -8.19 10.90 -2.64
N THR A 16 -8.58 12.17 -2.78
CA THR A 16 -8.83 13.07 -1.66
C THR A 16 -10.21 12.80 -1.06
N PRO A 17 -10.51 13.31 0.16
CA PRO A 17 -11.82 13.13 0.79
C PRO A 17 -13.02 13.58 -0.06
N ASP A 18 -12.81 14.54 -0.98
CA ASP A 18 -13.86 15.00 -1.91
C ASP A 18 -14.31 13.93 -2.89
N ALA A 19 -13.53 12.88 -3.06
CA ALA A 19 -13.87 11.73 -3.89
C ALA A 19 -15.20 11.08 -3.48
N ALA A 20 -15.51 11.07 -2.19
CA ALA A 20 -16.75 10.49 -1.68
C ALA A 20 -18.01 11.18 -2.26
N THR A 21 -17.92 12.46 -2.64
CA THR A 21 -19.05 13.20 -3.26
C THR A 21 -19.37 12.73 -4.68
N ARG A 22 -18.44 12.00 -5.30
CA ARG A 22 -18.59 11.45 -6.65
C ARG A 22 -18.97 9.98 -6.66
N PHE A 23 -19.21 9.42 -5.48
CA PHE A 23 -19.65 8.05 -5.34
C PHE A 23 -21.11 7.91 -5.76
N ASP A 24 -21.38 6.98 -6.66
CA ASP A 24 -22.72 6.60 -7.10
C ASP A 24 -23.08 5.22 -6.55
N PRO A 25 -24.00 5.13 -5.57
CA PRO A 25 -24.44 3.84 -5.03
C PRO A 25 -25.11 2.92 -6.07
N SER A 26 -25.64 3.46 -7.16
CA SER A 26 -26.29 2.67 -8.22
C SER A 26 -25.28 1.83 -9.01
N SER A 27 -24.00 2.25 -9.03
CA SER A 27 -22.91 1.55 -9.71
C SER A 27 -22.38 0.31 -8.96
N LEU A 28 -22.89 0.05 -7.74
CA LEU A 28 -22.42 -1.05 -6.90
C LEU A 28 -22.85 -2.42 -7.42
N LEU A 29 -21.93 -3.36 -7.38
CA LEU A 29 -22.22 -4.78 -7.54
C LEU A 29 -23.04 -5.29 -6.34
N GLU A 30 -23.73 -6.40 -6.51
CA GLU A 30 -24.61 -6.95 -5.45
C GLU A 30 -23.84 -7.21 -4.14
N ALA A 31 -22.68 -7.83 -4.22
CA ALA A 31 -21.80 -8.06 -3.06
C ALA A 31 -21.41 -6.75 -2.36
N GLU A 32 -21.11 -5.70 -3.13
CA GLU A 32 -20.74 -4.39 -2.60
C GLU A 32 -21.91 -3.66 -1.95
N ARG A 33 -23.14 -3.87 -2.47
CA ARG A 33 -24.35 -3.34 -1.83
C ARG A 33 -24.56 -3.94 -0.44
N ALA A 34 -24.29 -5.23 -0.28
CA ALA A 34 -24.34 -5.88 1.02
C ALA A 34 -23.31 -5.30 2.00
N GLU A 35 -22.06 -5.09 1.55
CA GLU A 35 -21.05 -4.41 2.35
C GLU A 35 -21.47 -2.99 2.73
N TRP A 36 -21.96 -2.21 1.79
CA TRP A 36 -22.45 -0.85 2.02
C TRP A 36 -23.57 -0.79 3.05
N ALA A 37 -24.52 -1.71 2.98
CA ALA A 37 -25.68 -1.74 3.87
C ALA A 37 -25.31 -1.95 5.34
N VAL A 38 -24.21 -2.65 5.64
CA VAL A 38 -23.77 -2.93 7.01
C VAL A 38 -22.83 -1.86 7.59
N LEU A 39 -22.41 -0.87 6.79
CA LEU A 39 -21.58 0.24 7.26
C LEU A 39 -22.39 1.19 8.15
N ARG A 40 -22.08 1.22 9.45
CA ARG A 40 -22.90 1.93 10.43
C ARG A 40 -22.45 3.36 10.71
N THR A 41 -21.15 3.67 10.48
CA THR A 41 -20.61 5.00 10.78
C THR A 41 -20.39 5.81 9.53
N GLU A 42 -20.67 7.11 9.59
CA GLU A 42 -20.45 8.05 8.49
C GLU A 42 -18.99 8.04 8.02
N ARG A 43 -18.04 7.96 8.95
CA ARG A 43 -16.62 7.82 8.62
C ARG A 43 -16.36 6.61 7.73
N ARG A 44 -16.81 5.41 8.12
CA ARG A 44 -16.63 4.19 7.33
C ARG A 44 -17.31 4.27 5.97
N ARG A 45 -18.51 4.86 5.91
CA ARG A 45 -19.22 5.07 4.65
C ARG A 45 -18.43 6.00 3.74
N ARG A 46 -17.90 7.10 4.24
CA ARG A 46 -17.09 8.03 3.46
C ARG A 46 -15.79 7.39 2.97
N ASP A 47 -15.06 6.70 3.85
CA ASP A 47 -13.83 5.99 3.50
C ASP A 47 -14.10 4.97 2.37
N TRP A 48 -15.16 4.18 2.52
CA TRP A 48 -15.58 3.19 1.55
C TRP A 48 -16.03 3.82 0.23
N ALA A 49 -16.85 4.86 0.28
CA ALA A 49 -17.32 5.60 -0.89
C ALA A 49 -16.15 6.19 -1.70
N SER A 50 -15.17 6.82 -1.03
CA SER A 50 -13.96 7.35 -1.70
C SER A 50 -13.22 6.26 -2.46
N SER A 51 -13.08 5.07 -1.87
CA SER A 51 -12.37 3.95 -2.51
C SER A 51 -13.11 3.41 -3.74
N ARG A 52 -14.45 3.33 -3.70
CA ARG A 52 -15.25 2.86 -4.83
C ARG A 52 -15.34 3.89 -5.96
N ALA A 53 -15.46 5.17 -5.61
CA ALA A 53 -15.41 6.25 -6.59
C ALA A 53 -14.05 6.29 -7.31
N LEU A 54 -12.94 6.14 -6.59
CA LEU A 54 -11.61 6.06 -7.18
C LEU A 54 -11.47 4.87 -8.13
N ARG A 55 -11.88 3.67 -7.70
CA ARG A 55 -11.81 2.47 -8.55
C ARG A 55 -12.62 2.61 -9.84
N GLY A 56 -13.81 3.21 -9.76
CA GLY A 56 -14.65 3.44 -10.94
C GLY A 56 -14.11 4.51 -11.89
N ALA A 57 -13.27 5.42 -11.39
CA ALA A 57 -12.73 6.52 -12.17
C ALA A 57 -11.41 6.20 -12.90
N VAL A 58 -10.67 5.19 -12.40
CA VAL A 58 -9.35 4.84 -12.98
C VAL A 58 -9.52 3.77 -14.05
N PRO A 59 -9.27 4.10 -15.34
CA PRO A 59 -9.41 3.15 -16.43
C PRO A 59 -8.36 2.04 -16.32
N ASN A 60 -8.73 0.84 -16.79
CA ASN A 60 -7.87 -0.35 -16.89
C ASN A 60 -7.38 -0.95 -15.55
N ALA A 61 -7.78 -0.42 -14.39
CA ALA A 61 -7.41 -1.01 -13.12
C ALA A 61 -8.05 -2.39 -12.90
N ALA A 62 -9.23 -2.63 -13.48
CA ALA A 62 -9.96 -3.89 -13.36
C ALA A 62 -9.29 -5.06 -14.09
N ASP A 63 -8.54 -4.78 -15.16
CA ASP A 63 -7.90 -5.79 -16.01
C ASP A 63 -6.49 -6.19 -15.53
N GLN A 64 -6.05 -5.61 -14.40
CA GLN A 64 -4.71 -5.82 -13.85
C GLN A 64 -4.78 -6.25 -12.40
N SER A 65 -3.69 -6.85 -11.90
CA SER A 65 -3.54 -7.03 -10.46
C SER A 65 -3.61 -5.68 -9.77
N HIS A 66 -4.62 -5.49 -8.94
CA HIS A 66 -4.85 -4.22 -8.24
C HIS A 66 -5.13 -4.42 -6.75
N SER A 67 -4.93 -3.37 -5.99
CA SER A 67 -5.19 -3.32 -4.55
C SER A 67 -5.76 -1.95 -4.16
N LEU A 68 -6.62 -1.96 -3.17
CA LEU A 68 -7.28 -0.76 -2.62
C LEU A 68 -6.97 -0.60 -1.13
N SER A 69 -6.85 0.65 -0.70
CA SER A 69 -6.84 1.04 0.71
C SER A 69 -7.58 2.35 0.91
N HIS A 70 -7.98 2.63 2.15
CA HIS A 70 -8.60 3.90 2.52
C HIS A 70 -8.36 4.23 3.99
N SER A 71 -8.18 5.52 4.27
CA SER A 71 -8.00 6.04 5.63
C SER A 71 -8.46 7.49 5.71
N HIS A 72 -9.35 7.81 6.67
CA HIS A 72 -9.81 9.18 6.96
C HIS A 72 -10.35 9.95 5.73
N GLY A 73 -11.13 9.29 4.89
CA GLY A 73 -11.71 9.87 3.67
C GLY A 73 -10.81 9.79 2.45
N TYR A 74 -9.52 9.60 2.60
CA TYR A 74 -8.61 9.29 1.49
C TYR A 74 -8.78 7.85 1.03
N ALA A 75 -8.48 7.60 -0.24
CA ALA A 75 -8.37 6.24 -0.77
C ALA A 75 -7.16 6.13 -1.68
N ALA A 76 -6.57 4.95 -1.75
CA ALA A 76 -5.50 4.61 -2.67
C ALA A 76 -5.88 3.40 -3.51
N LEU A 77 -5.59 3.47 -4.80
CA LEU A 77 -5.67 2.37 -5.75
C LEU A 77 -4.29 2.18 -6.37
N ALA A 78 -3.79 0.98 -6.33
CA ALA A 78 -2.52 0.64 -6.98
C ALA A 78 -2.70 -0.57 -7.89
N PHE A 79 -2.00 -0.57 -9.03
CA PHE A 79 -1.98 -1.68 -9.97
C PHE A 79 -0.64 -1.76 -10.71
N ALA A 80 -0.33 -2.94 -11.22
CA ALA A 80 0.86 -3.15 -12.03
C ALA A 80 0.65 -4.25 -13.06
N SER A 81 1.04 -3.98 -14.30
CA SER A 81 1.07 -4.99 -15.35
C SER A 81 2.22 -5.97 -15.15
N GLY A 82 1.95 -7.28 -15.33
CA GLY A 82 2.95 -8.34 -15.17
C GLY A 82 3.31 -8.69 -13.73
N ALA A 83 2.76 -8.00 -12.73
CA ALA A 83 2.89 -8.41 -11.35
C ALA A 83 1.99 -9.63 -11.06
N VAL A 84 2.53 -10.60 -10.33
CA VAL A 84 1.76 -11.76 -9.83
C VAL A 84 0.79 -11.30 -8.75
N ALA A 85 1.24 -10.37 -7.90
CA ALA A 85 0.42 -9.78 -6.86
C ALA A 85 0.85 -8.35 -6.54
N VAL A 86 -0.12 -7.54 -6.11
CA VAL A 86 0.10 -6.18 -5.64
C VAL A 86 -0.66 -5.95 -4.33
N GLY A 87 -0.10 -5.08 -3.50
CA GLY A 87 -0.74 -4.61 -2.30
C GLY A 87 -0.48 -3.13 -2.08
N VAL A 88 -1.50 -2.39 -1.69
CA VAL A 88 -1.38 -1.00 -1.29
C VAL A 88 -1.98 -0.80 0.08
N ASP A 89 -1.31 -0.01 0.90
CA ASP A 89 -1.89 0.49 2.14
C ASP A 89 -1.65 1.99 2.29
N LEU A 90 -2.65 2.67 2.85
CA LEU A 90 -2.68 4.11 3.05
C LEU A 90 -3.12 4.42 4.47
N GLU A 91 -2.34 5.23 5.17
CA GLU A 91 -2.69 5.68 6.51
C GLU A 91 -2.51 7.19 6.69
N LYS A 92 -3.47 7.80 7.38
CA LYS A 92 -3.31 9.13 7.92
C LYS A 92 -2.57 9.03 9.25
N LEU A 93 -1.54 9.87 9.40
CA LEU A 93 -0.74 9.95 10.61
C LEU A 93 -1.57 10.62 11.71
N VAL A 94 -1.96 9.85 12.69
CA VAL A 94 -2.67 10.34 13.88
C VAL A 94 -1.96 9.85 15.14
N PRO A 95 -1.84 10.67 16.19
CA PRO A 95 -1.21 10.26 17.44
C PRO A 95 -1.89 9.02 18.04
N ARG A 96 -1.09 8.05 18.47
CA ARG A 96 -1.52 6.81 19.12
C ARG A 96 -0.48 6.38 20.15
N ASP A 97 -0.78 5.36 20.93
CA ASP A 97 0.24 4.64 21.70
C ASP A 97 1.06 3.73 20.77
N PHE A 98 2.00 4.34 20.03
CA PHE A 98 2.83 3.64 19.05
C PHE A 98 3.67 2.54 19.69
N LEU A 99 4.21 2.77 20.88
CA LEU A 99 5.08 1.80 21.56
C LEU A 99 4.28 0.61 22.09
N GLY A 100 3.10 0.87 22.67
CA GLY A 100 2.21 -0.22 23.09
C GLY A 100 1.75 -1.07 21.91
N MET A 101 1.34 -0.43 20.82
CA MET A 101 0.95 -1.13 19.58
C MET A 101 2.11 -1.94 18.99
N ALA A 102 3.30 -1.33 18.86
CA ALA A 102 4.47 -2.00 18.30
C ALA A 102 4.87 -3.25 19.10
N ARG A 103 4.89 -3.17 20.43
CA ARG A 103 5.20 -4.33 21.30
C ARG A 103 4.22 -5.49 21.12
N LEU A 104 2.98 -5.21 20.77
CA LEU A 104 1.94 -6.23 20.58
C LEU A 104 1.96 -6.83 19.17
N THR A 105 2.40 -6.07 18.17
CA THR A 105 2.14 -6.42 16.76
C THR A 105 3.41 -6.56 15.92
N PHE A 106 4.48 -5.86 16.24
CA PHE A 106 5.72 -5.87 15.45
C PHE A 106 6.75 -6.87 16.02
N ALA A 107 7.82 -7.10 15.28
CA ALA A 107 8.95 -7.86 15.80
C ALA A 107 9.64 -7.07 16.92
N PRO A 108 10.28 -7.76 17.90
CA PRO A 108 10.96 -7.10 19.02
C PRO A 108 11.95 -6.02 18.58
N GLU A 109 12.74 -6.30 17.54
CA GLU A 109 13.76 -5.40 17.01
C GLU A 109 13.15 -4.11 16.42
N GLU A 110 11.96 -4.23 15.79
CA GLU A 110 11.22 -3.10 15.26
C GLU A 110 10.61 -2.24 16.37
N ALA A 111 10.11 -2.88 17.43
CA ALA A 111 9.58 -2.19 18.60
C ALA A 111 10.70 -1.45 19.37
N GLU A 112 11.88 -2.03 19.48
CA GLU A 112 13.08 -1.40 20.05
C GLU A 112 13.52 -0.20 19.20
N TRP A 113 13.62 -0.36 17.88
CA TRP A 113 13.95 0.73 16.96
C TRP A 113 12.99 1.93 17.08
N LEU A 114 11.69 1.65 17.27
CA LEU A 114 10.72 2.72 17.54
C LEU A 114 10.90 3.36 18.92
N ALA A 115 11.26 2.56 19.92
CA ALA A 115 11.50 3.05 21.27
C ALA A 115 12.72 3.98 21.34
N ASP A 116 13.77 3.67 20.60
CA ASP A 116 15.00 4.46 20.47
C ASP A 116 14.80 5.77 19.69
N THR A 117 13.68 5.92 19.02
CA THR A 117 13.32 7.15 18.31
C THR A 117 12.79 8.18 19.29
N HIS A 118 13.60 9.15 19.70
CA HIS A 118 13.21 10.12 20.73
C HIS A 118 12.24 11.20 20.23
N ASP A 119 12.37 11.63 18.98
CA ASP A 119 11.45 12.61 18.38
C ASP A 119 10.08 11.99 18.15
N PRO A 120 9.00 12.53 18.77
CA PRO A 120 7.64 12.00 18.60
C PRO A 120 7.13 12.06 17.16
N VAL A 121 7.52 13.07 16.39
CA VAL A 121 7.09 13.24 14.99
C VAL A 121 7.76 12.16 14.12
N GLU A 122 9.06 11.96 14.32
CA GLU A 122 9.80 10.92 13.64
C GLU A 122 9.29 9.51 14.03
N ARG A 123 9.04 9.27 15.32
CA ARG A 123 8.46 8.01 15.79
C ARG A 123 7.11 7.72 15.15
N CYS A 124 6.24 8.73 15.06
CA CYS A 124 4.96 8.62 14.35
C CYS A 124 5.18 8.23 12.89
N SER A 125 6.08 8.93 12.19
CA SER A 125 6.43 8.64 10.79
C SER A 125 6.92 7.20 10.62
N ARG A 126 7.89 6.77 11.42
CA ARG A 126 8.47 5.43 11.39
C ARG A 126 7.45 4.33 11.67
N PHE A 127 6.58 4.55 12.67
CA PHE A 127 5.52 3.59 12.96
C PHE A 127 4.60 3.37 11.76
N TYR A 128 4.15 4.47 11.12
CA TYR A 128 3.26 4.35 9.96
C TYR A 128 3.96 3.83 8.70
N GLU A 129 5.26 4.05 8.54
CA GLU A 129 6.04 3.40 7.48
C GLU A 129 6.05 1.87 7.64
N LEU A 130 6.31 1.38 8.86
CA LEU A 130 6.27 -0.05 9.16
C LEU A 130 4.85 -0.61 8.99
N TRP A 131 3.87 0.08 9.55
CA TRP A 131 2.47 -0.34 9.53
C TRP A 131 1.95 -0.50 8.10
N THR A 132 2.04 0.57 7.30
CA THR A 132 1.54 0.55 5.92
C THR A 132 2.26 -0.49 5.07
N LEU A 133 3.56 -0.67 5.29
CA LEU A 133 4.34 -1.66 4.56
C LEU A 133 3.87 -3.09 4.88
N LYS A 134 3.66 -3.41 6.14
CA LYS A 134 3.17 -4.73 6.58
C LYS A 134 1.75 -5.00 6.09
N GLU A 135 0.85 -4.01 6.15
CA GLU A 135 -0.50 -4.13 5.60
C GLU A 135 -0.49 -4.29 4.07
N ALA A 136 0.37 -3.56 3.36
CA ALA A 136 0.50 -3.72 1.92
C ALA A 136 1.00 -5.14 1.55
N PHE A 137 1.95 -5.70 2.30
CA PHE A 137 2.37 -7.09 2.14
C PHE A 137 1.24 -8.07 2.46
N ALA A 138 0.47 -7.84 3.53
CA ALA A 138 -0.69 -8.68 3.86
C ALA A 138 -1.65 -8.78 2.68
N LYS A 139 -1.95 -7.64 2.05
CA LYS A 139 -2.84 -7.56 0.89
C LYS A 139 -2.23 -8.25 -0.34
N ALA A 140 -0.96 -7.99 -0.65
CA ALA A 140 -0.27 -8.62 -1.79
C ALA A 140 -0.22 -10.14 -1.67
N LEU A 141 0.08 -10.65 -0.48
CA LEU A 141 0.26 -12.08 -0.23
C LEU A 141 -1.05 -12.77 0.22
N ARG A 142 -2.15 -12.03 0.36
CA ARG A 142 -3.43 -12.51 0.88
C ARG A 142 -3.29 -13.19 2.25
N LEU A 143 -2.44 -12.63 3.11
CA LEU A 143 -2.23 -13.10 4.47
C LEU A 143 -3.19 -12.40 5.43
N PRO A 144 -3.62 -13.08 6.49
CA PRO A 144 -4.23 -12.40 7.63
C PRO A 144 -3.28 -11.33 8.18
N LEU A 145 -3.80 -10.16 8.54
CA LEU A 145 -2.98 -9.03 8.99
C LEU A 145 -2.07 -9.42 10.18
N VAL A 146 -2.61 -10.17 11.13
CA VAL A 146 -1.85 -10.61 12.32
C VAL A 146 -0.61 -11.42 11.92
N ASP A 147 -0.72 -12.26 10.90
CA ASP A 147 0.40 -13.05 10.39
C ASP A 147 1.41 -12.16 9.67
N ALA A 148 0.94 -11.25 8.81
CA ALA A 148 1.82 -10.32 8.11
C ALA A 148 2.59 -9.41 9.07
N LEU A 149 1.98 -8.93 10.14
CA LEU A 149 2.63 -8.10 11.15
C LEU A 149 3.83 -8.81 11.81
N ARG A 150 3.78 -10.14 11.91
CA ARG A 150 4.84 -10.97 12.50
C ARG A 150 5.84 -11.50 11.48
N LEU A 151 5.38 -11.85 10.27
CA LEU A 151 6.19 -12.47 9.23
C LEU A 151 7.01 -11.45 8.43
N CYS A 152 6.49 -10.23 8.25
CA CYS A 152 7.22 -9.15 7.61
C CYS A 152 8.10 -8.47 8.63
N ARG A 153 9.41 -8.72 8.61
CA ARG A 153 10.38 -8.16 9.56
C ARG A 153 11.34 -7.20 8.88
N PHE A 154 11.62 -6.09 9.52
CA PHE A 154 12.73 -5.20 9.16
C PHE A 154 13.95 -5.60 9.97
N ALA A 155 14.94 -6.16 9.31
CA ALA A 155 16.19 -6.52 9.94
C ALA A 155 17.19 -5.38 9.79
N ASP A 156 17.14 -4.37 10.60
CA ASP A 156 18.05 -3.23 10.69
C ASP A 156 17.60 -1.95 9.97
N SER A 157 17.44 -0.91 10.74
CA SER A 157 16.89 0.40 10.36
C SER A 157 17.75 1.18 9.36
N ASP A 158 19.04 0.97 9.34
CA ASP A 158 19.98 1.74 8.51
C ASP A 158 20.60 0.95 7.35
N ARG A 159 20.39 -0.37 7.32
CA ARG A 159 20.99 -1.25 6.30
C ARG A 159 19.89 -2.07 5.60
N ALA A 160 18.98 -1.40 4.90
CA ALA A 160 18.17 -1.95 3.80
C ALA A 160 17.81 -3.46 3.87
N GLY A 161 17.65 -4.03 5.06
CA GLY A 161 17.35 -5.44 5.26
C GLY A 161 15.90 -5.64 5.65
N PHE A 162 15.04 -5.93 4.67
CA PHE A 162 13.70 -6.44 4.92
C PHE A 162 13.69 -7.93 4.62
N SER A 163 13.31 -8.74 5.59
CA SER A 163 13.13 -10.17 5.39
C SER A 163 11.67 -10.55 5.44
N LEU A 164 11.21 -11.26 4.43
CA LEU A 164 9.93 -11.96 4.45
C LEU A 164 10.15 -13.42 4.84
N VAL A 165 9.36 -13.91 5.78
CA VAL A 165 9.35 -15.31 6.16
C VAL A 165 7.92 -15.85 5.99
N PRO A 166 7.68 -16.79 5.05
CA PRO A 166 8.63 -17.40 4.12
C PRO A 166 9.06 -16.44 2.99
N ALA A 167 10.23 -16.69 2.40
CA ALA A 167 10.71 -15.93 1.27
C ALA A 167 9.72 -16.06 0.10
N VAL A 168 9.22 -14.94 -0.37
CA VAL A 168 8.37 -14.86 -1.57
C VAL A 168 9.23 -14.32 -2.71
N GLY A 169 9.26 -14.97 -3.82
CA GLY A 169 9.86 -14.56 -5.09
C GLY A 169 10.61 -13.22 -5.15
N CYS A 170 10.58 -12.59 -6.32
CA CYS A 170 11.03 -11.19 -6.44
C CYS A 170 9.95 -10.25 -5.95
N TRP A 171 10.32 -9.25 -5.18
CA TRP A 171 9.37 -8.23 -4.73
C TRP A 171 10.03 -6.85 -4.65
N ARG A 172 9.22 -5.82 -4.78
CA ARG A 172 9.62 -4.43 -4.54
C ARG A 172 8.51 -3.69 -3.81
N ALA A 173 8.90 -2.95 -2.79
CA ALA A 173 8.03 -2.08 -2.03
C ALA A 173 8.52 -0.64 -2.14
N THR A 174 7.60 0.29 -2.32
CA THR A 174 7.89 1.73 -2.29
C THR A 174 6.97 2.37 -1.25
N VAL A 175 7.56 3.08 -0.31
CA VAL A 175 6.84 3.88 0.68
C VAL A 175 6.87 5.33 0.25
N PHE A 176 5.70 5.92 0.11
CA PHE A 176 5.51 7.31 -0.26
C PHE A 176 5.03 8.13 0.93
N ALA A 177 5.37 9.41 0.91
CA ALA A 177 4.76 10.45 1.73
C ALA A 177 4.03 11.44 0.80
N PRO A 178 2.81 11.12 0.33
CA PRO A 178 2.08 11.96 -0.60
C PRO A 178 1.80 13.35 -0.01
N ARG A 179 1.59 13.39 1.31
CA ARG A 179 1.44 14.59 2.14
C ARG A 179 2.22 14.40 3.43
N PHE A 180 2.45 15.49 4.17
CA PHE A 180 3.17 15.43 5.44
C PHE A 180 2.49 14.52 6.47
N ASP A 181 1.16 14.41 6.42
CA ASP A 181 0.32 13.64 7.33
C ASP A 181 -0.21 12.31 6.75
N LEU A 182 0.36 11.86 5.62
CA LEU A 182 0.00 10.58 4.99
C LEU A 182 1.23 9.69 4.79
N ARG A 183 1.03 8.40 4.94
CA ARG A 183 1.97 7.35 4.47
C ARG A 183 1.21 6.37 3.59
N LEU A 184 1.87 5.97 2.53
CA LEU A 184 1.34 5.00 1.57
C LEU A 184 2.45 4.03 1.19
N ALA A 185 2.18 2.72 1.33
CA ALA A 185 3.08 1.69 0.85
C ALA A 185 2.47 0.96 -0.34
N PHE A 186 3.28 0.74 -1.38
CA PHE A 186 2.92 -0.06 -2.55
C PHE A 186 3.90 -1.21 -2.71
N VAL A 187 3.39 -2.43 -2.67
CA VAL A 187 4.12 -3.69 -2.81
C VAL A 187 3.76 -4.34 -4.12
N ARG A 188 4.79 -4.78 -4.85
CA ARG A 188 4.68 -5.60 -6.06
C ARG A 188 5.45 -6.89 -5.87
N VAL A 189 4.85 -8.00 -6.23
CA VAL A 189 5.47 -9.33 -6.28
C VAL A 189 5.46 -9.80 -7.72
N ALA A 190 6.56 -10.31 -8.21
CA ALA A 190 6.69 -10.81 -9.58
C ALA A 190 7.56 -12.07 -9.63
N GLU A 191 7.47 -12.78 -10.75
CA GLU A 191 8.31 -13.97 -10.97
C GLU A 191 9.77 -13.60 -11.23
N THR A 192 9.99 -12.44 -11.85
CA THR A 192 11.31 -11.96 -12.25
C THR A 192 11.52 -10.50 -11.85
N ASP A 193 12.74 -10.07 -11.63
CA ASP A 193 13.09 -8.74 -11.17
C ASP A 193 12.87 -7.66 -12.24
N ASP A 194 12.98 -8.01 -13.52
CA ASP A 194 12.73 -7.07 -14.62
C ASP A 194 11.28 -6.55 -14.65
N LEU A 195 10.32 -7.35 -14.17
CA LEU A 195 8.93 -6.92 -14.00
C LEU A 195 8.77 -5.87 -12.88
N LEU A 196 9.71 -5.82 -11.95
CA LEU A 196 9.73 -4.86 -10.86
C LEU A 196 10.52 -3.59 -11.19
N ALA A 197 11.26 -3.57 -12.29
CA ALA A 197 12.08 -2.43 -12.70
C ALA A 197 11.25 -1.23 -13.20
N THR A 198 9.99 -1.45 -13.60
CA THR A 198 9.10 -0.39 -14.06
C THR A 198 8.93 0.68 -12.99
N PRO A 199 9.22 1.97 -13.29
CA PRO A 199 8.96 3.08 -12.38
C PRO A 199 7.49 3.14 -11.96
N VAL A 200 7.23 3.62 -10.75
CA VAL A 200 5.87 3.80 -10.25
C VAL A 200 5.40 5.20 -10.60
N GLY A 201 4.39 5.30 -11.46
CA GLY A 201 3.66 6.54 -11.70
C GLY A 201 2.73 6.85 -10.52
N THR A 202 2.61 8.12 -10.18
CA THR A 202 1.74 8.58 -9.10
C THR A 202 0.78 9.65 -9.61
N ALA A 203 -0.50 9.57 -9.20
CA ALA A 203 -1.54 10.50 -9.62
C ALA A 203 -2.55 10.78 -8.52
N GLU A 204 -3.25 11.90 -8.62
CA GLU A 204 -4.32 12.30 -7.69
C GLU A 204 -5.67 12.44 -8.42
N TRP A 205 -6.74 12.11 -7.73
CA TRP A 205 -8.12 12.20 -8.18
C TRP A 205 -8.99 12.89 -7.09
N PRO A 206 -10.02 13.67 -7.37
CA PRO A 206 -10.80 13.76 -8.62
C PRO A 206 -10.27 14.74 -9.68
N PHE A 207 -9.13 15.33 -9.45
CA PHE A 207 -8.47 16.20 -10.44
C PHE A 207 -7.25 15.45 -10.97
N PRO A 208 -7.44 14.53 -11.96
CA PRO A 208 -6.39 13.64 -12.40
C PRO A 208 -5.20 14.45 -12.93
N ARG A 209 -4.12 14.37 -12.21
CA ARG A 209 -2.83 14.94 -12.56
C ARG A 209 -1.73 14.01 -12.10
N THR A 210 -0.70 13.90 -12.89
CA THR A 210 0.54 13.27 -12.44
C THR A 210 1.18 14.14 -11.37
N VAL A 211 1.56 13.56 -10.27
CA VAL A 211 2.18 14.27 -9.14
C VAL A 211 3.36 13.44 -8.64
N ASP A 212 4.51 14.06 -8.53
CA ASP A 212 5.68 13.41 -7.94
C ASP A 212 5.58 13.47 -6.41
N TRP A 213 5.29 12.34 -5.80
CA TRP A 213 5.29 12.24 -4.34
C TRP A 213 6.69 11.98 -3.81
N ARG A 214 6.97 12.51 -2.63
CA ARG A 214 8.21 12.19 -1.94
C ARG A 214 8.27 10.68 -1.65
N VAL A 215 9.30 10.03 -2.18
CA VAL A 215 9.63 8.63 -1.83
C VAL A 215 10.36 8.65 -0.49
N ALA A 216 9.76 8.00 0.50
CA ALA A 216 10.36 7.87 1.83
C ALA A 216 11.34 6.68 1.88
N ARG A 217 10.99 5.56 1.20
CA ARG A 217 11.80 4.33 1.20
C ARG A 217 11.52 3.46 -0.03
N ILE A 218 12.57 2.80 -0.53
CA ILE A 218 12.44 1.72 -1.52
C ILE A 218 13.13 0.48 -0.94
N LEU A 219 12.43 -0.64 -0.98
CA LEU A 219 12.88 -1.94 -0.50
C LEU A 219 12.64 -2.99 -1.58
N GLY A 220 13.43 -4.03 -1.61
CA GLY A 220 13.24 -5.13 -2.56
C GLY A 220 14.16 -6.32 -2.29
N ALA A 221 13.70 -7.48 -2.76
CA ALA A 221 14.52 -8.67 -2.87
C ALA A 221 14.34 -9.29 -4.25
N THR A 222 15.45 -9.76 -4.82
CA THR A 222 15.50 -10.48 -6.08
C THR A 222 15.73 -11.97 -5.80
N LYS A 223 15.28 -12.84 -6.70
CA LYS A 223 15.72 -14.23 -6.64
C LYS A 223 17.23 -14.21 -6.80
N SER A 224 17.96 -14.54 -5.74
CA SER A 224 19.39 -14.79 -5.86
C SER A 224 19.56 -15.90 -6.91
N SER A 225 20.27 -15.60 -7.97
CA SER A 225 20.80 -16.59 -8.91
C SER A 225 21.92 -17.38 -8.21
N ARG A 226 21.60 -18.12 -7.16
CA ARG A 226 22.50 -19.08 -6.58
C ARG A 226 22.49 -20.30 -7.47
N GLY A 227 23.49 -20.38 -8.31
CA GLY A 227 24.22 -21.44 -8.89
C GLY A 227 23.48 -22.78 -9.12
N ALA A 228 23.48 -23.11 -10.38
CA ALA A 228 23.48 -24.49 -10.80
C ALA A 228 24.80 -25.16 -10.35
#